data_db7cde1e1a7ff7c592c39b6fc100e2e6
#
_entry.id   db7cde1e1a7ff7c592c39b6fc100e2e6
#
_cell.length_a   1.000
_cell.length_b   1.000
_cell.length_c   1.000
_cell.angle_alpha   90.00
_cell.angle_beta   90.00
_cell.angle_gamma   90.00
#
_symmetry.space_group_name_H-M   'P 1'
#
loop_
_entity.id
_entity.type
_entity.pdbx_description
1 polymer ?
#
loop_
_entity_poly.entity_id
_entity_poly.type
_entity_poly.pdbx_seq_one_letter_code
_entity_poly.pdbx_strand_id
1 'polypeptide(L)'
;DANAQVVFAKGTVVDENVVDTILASDSVSTIKVRNDEIVGIEVSVITDEKDEKTVIVPLKDRLEGRTLAEDICDPETGEVLFKCNSLITEDDAAAIAKLKKVVLIRSVLNCKSKYGVCKKCYGKNLATGQMVDIGEAVGIIAAQSIGEPGTQLTMRTFHTGGVAGDDITQGLPRVEELFEARKPKR
;
A
#
# COMPACT_ATOMS: atom_id res chain seq x y z
N ASP A 1 -25.27 -12.25 -23.44
CA ASP A 1 -26.19 -13.15 -24.14
C ASP A 1 -26.52 -12.57 -25.52
N ALA A 2 -26.76 -13.45 -26.54
CA ALA A 2 -27.04 -13.03 -27.92
C ALA A 2 -28.25 -12.09 -28.05
N ASN A 3 -29.09 -12.03 -27.03
CA ASN A 3 -30.28 -11.19 -26.95
C ASN A 3 -30.06 -9.89 -26.10
N ALA A 4 -28.84 -9.48 -25.86
CA ALA A 4 -28.47 -8.34 -25.01
C ALA A 4 -29.00 -8.42 -23.56
N GLN A 5 -29.36 -9.61 -23.09
CA GLN A 5 -29.78 -9.81 -21.72
C GLN A 5 -28.55 -9.95 -20.81
N VAL A 6 -28.46 -9.11 -19.79
CA VAL A 6 -27.38 -9.15 -18.81
C VAL A 6 -27.62 -10.33 -17.86
N VAL A 7 -26.78 -11.37 -17.94
CA VAL A 7 -26.85 -12.54 -17.05
C VAL A 7 -26.20 -12.21 -15.71
N PHE A 8 -25.03 -11.55 -15.74
CA PHE A 8 -24.33 -11.10 -14.54
C PHE A 8 -23.94 -9.62 -14.67
N ALA A 9 -24.15 -8.87 -13.61
CA ALA A 9 -23.78 -7.47 -13.58
C ALA A 9 -22.24 -7.29 -13.49
N LYS A 10 -21.74 -6.14 -13.96
CA LYS A 10 -20.33 -5.78 -13.79
C LYS A 10 -20.00 -5.67 -12.30
N GLY A 11 -18.98 -6.42 -11.87
CA GLY A 11 -18.55 -6.45 -10.46
C GLY A 11 -19.11 -7.64 -9.67
N THR A 12 -19.86 -8.56 -10.29
CA THR A 12 -20.25 -9.82 -9.66
C THR A 12 -19.01 -10.66 -9.35
N VAL A 13 -18.92 -11.16 -8.12
CA VAL A 13 -17.85 -12.08 -7.70
C VAL A 13 -18.05 -13.41 -8.43
N VAL A 14 -16.97 -13.92 -9.00
CA VAL A 14 -16.98 -15.21 -9.73
C VAL A 14 -16.80 -16.32 -8.70
N ASP A 15 -17.88 -16.94 -8.29
CA ASP A 15 -17.92 -18.17 -7.51
C ASP A 15 -18.17 -19.41 -8.40
N GLU A 16 -18.20 -20.59 -7.80
CA GLU A 16 -18.42 -21.86 -8.55
C GLU A 16 -19.75 -21.84 -9.31
N ASN A 17 -20.81 -21.32 -8.72
CA ASN A 17 -22.13 -21.24 -9.37
C ASN A 17 -22.13 -20.33 -10.60
N VAL A 18 -21.40 -19.19 -10.50
CA VAL A 18 -21.22 -18.25 -11.63
C VAL A 18 -20.41 -18.92 -12.73
N VAL A 19 -19.36 -19.66 -12.38
CA VAL A 19 -18.54 -20.42 -13.36
C VAL A 19 -19.40 -21.45 -14.09
N ASP A 20 -20.17 -22.26 -13.37
CA ASP A 20 -21.04 -23.28 -13.95
C ASP A 20 -22.09 -22.69 -14.89
N THR A 21 -22.69 -21.56 -14.51
CA THR A 21 -23.67 -20.86 -15.35
C THR A 21 -23.02 -20.31 -16.62
N ILE A 22 -21.79 -19.82 -16.55
CA ILE A 22 -21.03 -19.33 -17.70
C ILE A 22 -20.64 -20.46 -18.62
N LEU A 23 -20.17 -21.60 -18.06
CA LEU A 23 -19.80 -22.80 -18.84
C LEU A 23 -21.00 -23.45 -19.52
N ALA A 24 -22.18 -23.36 -18.92
CA ALA A 24 -23.43 -23.84 -19.52
C ALA A 24 -23.93 -22.94 -20.67
N SER A 25 -23.38 -21.74 -20.84
CA SER A 25 -23.77 -20.85 -21.93
C SER A 25 -22.83 -20.99 -23.13
N ASP A 26 -23.30 -21.60 -24.21
CA ASP A 26 -22.55 -21.80 -25.47
C ASP A 26 -22.22 -20.49 -26.22
N SER A 27 -22.77 -19.35 -25.77
CA SER A 27 -22.64 -18.05 -26.45
C SER A 27 -21.42 -17.22 -26.02
N VAL A 28 -20.72 -17.62 -24.95
CA VAL A 28 -19.61 -16.85 -24.38
C VAL A 28 -18.30 -17.63 -24.43
N SER A 29 -17.40 -17.26 -25.33
CA SER A 29 -16.07 -17.88 -25.47
C SER A 29 -14.99 -17.28 -24.58
N THR A 30 -15.15 -16.02 -24.18
CA THR A 30 -14.16 -15.27 -23.37
C THR A 30 -14.83 -14.28 -22.46
N ILE A 31 -14.40 -14.25 -21.20
CA ILE A 31 -14.81 -13.26 -20.22
C ILE A 31 -13.59 -12.52 -19.68
N LYS A 32 -13.76 -11.22 -19.47
CA LYS A 32 -12.76 -10.41 -18.78
C LYS A 32 -13.01 -10.46 -17.27
N VAL A 33 -12.19 -11.21 -16.57
CA VAL A 33 -12.23 -11.31 -15.11
C VAL A 33 -11.19 -10.37 -14.52
N ARG A 34 -11.57 -9.63 -13.49
CA ARG A 34 -10.65 -8.85 -12.69
C ARG A 34 -10.08 -9.78 -11.62
N ASN A 35 -8.79 -10.07 -11.71
CA ASN A 35 -8.11 -10.78 -10.62
C ASN A 35 -7.84 -9.79 -9.50
N ASP A 36 -8.69 -9.82 -8.47
CA ASP A 36 -8.55 -9.03 -7.25
C ASP A 36 -7.75 -9.79 -6.19
N GLU A 37 -6.78 -10.62 -6.60
CA GLU A 37 -5.86 -11.25 -5.66
C GLU A 37 -5.20 -10.15 -4.81
N ILE A 38 -5.68 -10.04 -3.59
CA ILE A 38 -5.24 -9.00 -2.65
C ILE A 38 -3.95 -9.49 -2.02
N VAL A 39 -2.85 -8.93 -2.49
CA VAL A 39 -1.55 -9.15 -1.86
C VAL A 39 -1.26 -7.96 -0.96
N GLY A 40 -1.26 -8.22 0.35
CA GLY A 40 -0.92 -7.25 1.37
C GLY A 40 0.55 -7.35 1.78
N ILE A 41 1.01 -6.35 2.49
CA ILE A 41 2.24 -6.39 3.28
C ILE A 41 1.89 -6.26 4.76
N GLU A 42 2.62 -6.98 5.58
CA GLU A 42 2.49 -6.88 7.03
C GLU A 42 3.13 -5.58 7.53
N VAL A 43 2.41 -4.88 8.38
CA VAL A 43 2.87 -3.64 9.00
C VAL A 43 2.71 -3.76 10.51
N SER A 44 3.80 -3.47 11.22
CA SER A 44 3.87 -3.44 12.68
C SER A 44 4.50 -2.13 13.17
N VAL A 45 4.61 -1.97 14.46
CA VAL A 45 5.37 -0.86 15.08
C VAL A 45 6.84 -0.95 14.69
N ILE A 46 7.48 0.19 14.43
CA ILE A 46 8.93 0.27 14.27
C ILE A 46 9.53 0.71 15.60
N THR A 47 10.37 -0.14 16.17
CA THR A 47 11.13 0.14 17.39
C THR A 47 12.61 0.34 17.07
N ASP A 48 13.36 0.95 18.00
CA ASP A 48 14.81 1.08 17.88
C ASP A 48 15.47 -0.31 17.99
N GLU A 49 16.44 -0.60 17.11
CA GLU A 49 17.18 -1.87 17.14
C GLU A 49 18.01 -2.06 18.44
N LYS A 50 18.42 -0.95 19.07
CA LYS A 50 19.22 -0.95 20.31
C LYS A 50 18.35 -0.99 21.56
N ASP A 51 17.13 -0.47 21.47
CA ASP A 51 16.19 -0.43 22.59
C ASP A 51 14.76 -0.69 22.08
N GLU A 52 14.31 -1.95 22.15
CA GLU A 52 12.99 -2.40 21.71
C GLU A 52 11.81 -1.66 22.37
N LYS A 53 12.08 -0.94 23.47
CA LYS A 53 11.06 -0.14 24.16
C LYS A 53 10.86 1.23 23.54
N THR A 54 11.82 1.71 22.76
CA THR A 54 11.74 3.02 22.10
C THR A 54 11.01 2.88 20.78
N VAL A 55 9.79 3.40 20.70
CA VAL A 55 8.98 3.41 19.49
C VAL A 55 9.45 4.56 18.60
N ILE A 56 9.98 4.23 17.41
CA ILE A 56 10.38 5.21 16.39
C ILE A 56 9.17 5.68 15.60
N VAL A 57 8.36 4.71 15.10
CA VAL A 57 7.14 5.01 14.34
C VAL A 57 6.00 4.14 14.88
N PRO A 58 4.96 4.74 15.47
CA PRO A 58 3.82 4.00 15.96
C PRO A 58 3.01 3.40 14.80
N LEU A 59 2.33 2.29 15.07
CA LEU A 59 1.52 1.59 14.07
C LEU A 59 0.44 2.49 13.46
N LYS A 60 -0.16 3.38 14.26
CA LYS A 60 -1.16 4.36 13.81
C LYS A 60 -0.66 5.14 12.59
N ASP A 61 0.53 5.73 12.67
CA ASP A 61 1.08 6.61 11.62
C ASP A 61 1.44 5.82 10.34
N ARG A 62 1.71 4.51 10.47
CA ARG A 62 1.97 3.62 9.34
C ARG A 62 0.71 3.16 8.61
N LEU A 63 -0.44 3.16 9.30
CA LEU A 63 -1.73 2.71 8.77
C LEU A 63 -2.51 3.84 8.11
N GLU A 64 -2.39 5.07 8.60
CA GLU A 64 -3.14 6.20 8.08
C GLU A 64 -2.95 6.38 6.57
N GLY A 65 -4.06 6.57 5.86
CA GLY A 65 -4.08 6.79 4.42
C GLY A 65 -3.78 5.55 3.57
N ARG A 66 -3.63 4.37 4.20
CA ARG A 66 -3.47 3.09 3.52
C ARG A 66 -4.82 2.40 3.35
N THR A 67 -4.84 1.35 2.56
CA THR A 67 -6.04 0.54 2.33
C THR A 67 -5.82 -0.84 2.92
N LEU A 68 -6.81 -1.36 3.65
CA LEU A 68 -6.75 -2.70 4.24
C LEU A 68 -6.66 -3.78 3.16
N ALA A 69 -5.85 -4.80 3.41
CA ALA A 69 -5.75 -5.99 2.56
C ALA A 69 -6.61 -7.15 3.07
N GLU A 70 -7.04 -7.11 4.33
CA GLU A 70 -7.90 -8.12 4.97
C GLU A 70 -9.01 -7.46 5.78
N ASP A 71 -10.05 -8.24 6.11
CA ASP A 71 -11.08 -7.80 7.05
C ASP A 71 -10.53 -7.85 8.47
N ILE A 72 -10.81 -6.82 9.26
CA ILE A 72 -10.45 -6.78 10.67
C ILE A 72 -11.72 -7.06 11.48
N CYS A 73 -11.72 -8.21 12.16
CA CYS A 73 -12.80 -8.64 13.04
C CYS A 73 -12.48 -8.34 14.50
N ASP A 74 -13.52 -8.15 15.27
CA ASP A 74 -13.44 -8.07 16.72
C ASP A 74 -12.99 -9.44 17.27
N PRO A 75 -11.98 -9.51 18.12
CA PRO A 75 -11.50 -10.76 18.69
C PRO A 75 -12.52 -11.45 19.62
N GLU A 76 -13.48 -10.71 20.19
CA GLU A 76 -14.46 -11.25 21.12
C GLU A 76 -15.77 -11.70 20.42
N THR A 77 -16.27 -10.88 19.49
CA THR A 77 -17.57 -11.11 18.83
C THR A 77 -17.44 -11.77 17.46
N GLY A 78 -16.26 -11.66 16.82
CA GLY A 78 -16.04 -12.13 15.45
C GLY A 78 -16.70 -11.24 14.38
N GLU A 79 -17.33 -10.14 14.77
CA GLU A 79 -17.93 -9.20 13.81
C GLU A 79 -16.85 -8.42 13.04
N VAL A 80 -17.10 -8.17 11.75
CA VAL A 80 -16.20 -7.38 10.92
C VAL A 80 -16.33 -5.91 11.25
N LEU A 81 -15.32 -5.34 11.90
CA LEU A 81 -15.25 -3.92 12.25
C LEU A 81 -14.79 -3.07 11.07
N PHE A 82 -13.77 -3.53 10.36
CA PHE A 82 -13.22 -2.83 9.21
C PHE A 82 -13.11 -3.79 8.02
N LYS A 83 -13.70 -3.37 6.89
CA LYS A 83 -13.73 -4.20 5.67
C LYS A 83 -12.45 -4.07 4.86
N CYS A 84 -12.06 -5.17 4.24
CA CYS A 84 -11.03 -5.20 3.22
C CYS A 84 -11.30 -4.14 2.12
N ASN A 85 -10.23 -3.56 1.59
CA ASN A 85 -10.28 -2.49 0.58
C ASN A 85 -10.88 -1.15 1.04
N SER A 86 -11.15 -0.95 2.34
CA SER A 86 -11.48 0.36 2.88
C SER A 86 -10.22 1.21 3.08
N LEU A 87 -10.34 2.52 2.87
CA LEU A 87 -9.31 3.49 3.22
C LEU A 87 -9.31 3.69 4.73
N ILE A 88 -8.13 3.63 5.35
CA ILE A 88 -7.95 3.82 6.78
C ILE A 88 -7.85 5.31 7.07
N THR A 89 -8.79 5.85 7.84
CA THR A 89 -8.73 7.22 8.36
C THR A 89 -7.82 7.28 9.60
N GLU A 90 -7.56 8.48 10.10
CA GLU A 90 -6.76 8.66 11.32
C GLU A 90 -7.41 8.00 12.55
N ASP A 91 -8.74 8.14 12.68
CA ASP A 91 -9.50 7.54 13.77
C ASP A 91 -9.52 6.02 13.66
N ASP A 92 -9.73 5.49 12.46
CA ASP A 92 -9.67 4.05 12.19
C ASP A 92 -8.28 3.47 12.51
N ALA A 93 -7.21 4.17 12.12
CA ALA A 93 -5.85 3.76 12.43
C ALA A 93 -5.59 3.67 13.93
N ALA A 94 -6.11 4.63 14.70
CA ALA A 94 -6.01 4.61 16.15
C ALA A 94 -6.80 3.47 16.80
N ALA A 95 -7.97 3.12 16.25
CA ALA A 95 -8.78 2.00 16.71
C ALA A 95 -8.11 0.66 16.36
N ILE A 96 -7.65 0.49 15.12
CA ILE A 96 -6.99 -0.73 14.63
C ILE A 96 -5.70 -1.00 15.42
N ALA A 97 -4.90 0.03 15.68
CA ALA A 97 -3.64 -0.12 16.45
C ALA A 97 -3.85 -0.61 17.89
N LYS A 98 -5.04 -0.43 18.46
CA LYS A 98 -5.40 -0.99 19.77
C LYS A 98 -5.81 -2.48 19.68
N LEU A 99 -6.39 -2.89 18.55
CA LEU A 99 -6.92 -4.24 18.34
C LEU A 99 -5.83 -5.22 17.88
N LYS A 100 -4.97 -4.80 16.97
CA LYS A 100 -3.95 -5.67 16.36
C LYS A 100 -2.55 -5.04 16.42
N LYS A 101 -1.54 -5.87 16.66
CA LYS A 101 -0.11 -5.47 16.62
C LYS A 101 0.48 -5.50 15.22
N VAL A 102 -0.06 -6.37 14.37
CA VAL A 102 0.35 -6.55 12.96
C VAL A 102 -0.90 -6.48 12.11
N VAL A 103 -0.86 -5.72 11.03
CA VAL A 103 -1.98 -5.47 10.13
C VAL A 103 -1.51 -5.66 8.68
N LEU A 104 -2.32 -6.34 7.88
CA LEU A 104 -2.11 -6.49 6.44
C LEU A 104 -2.71 -5.29 5.70
N ILE A 105 -1.86 -4.53 5.00
CA ILE A 105 -2.26 -3.39 4.18
C ILE A 105 -1.87 -3.58 2.73
N ARG A 106 -2.60 -2.95 1.82
CA ARG A 106 -2.24 -2.88 0.41
C ARG A 106 -1.06 -1.92 0.22
N SER A 107 -0.16 -2.27 -0.69
CA SER A 107 1.04 -1.48 -0.95
C SER A 107 1.29 -1.34 -2.45
N VAL A 108 1.95 -0.26 -2.83
CA VAL A 108 2.46 -0.04 -4.18
C VAL A 108 3.51 -1.07 -4.57
N LEU A 109 4.25 -1.62 -3.59
CA LEU A 109 5.32 -2.59 -3.81
C LEU A 109 4.79 -3.94 -4.32
N ASN A 110 3.59 -4.33 -3.86
CA ASN A 110 2.97 -5.61 -4.21
C ASN A 110 1.80 -5.45 -5.20
N CYS A 111 1.69 -4.29 -5.84
CA CYS A 111 0.61 -4.05 -6.79
C CYS A 111 0.80 -4.87 -8.06
N LYS A 112 -0.18 -5.70 -8.42
CA LYS A 112 -0.16 -6.55 -9.63
C LYS A 112 -0.76 -5.85 -10.86
N SER A 113 -1.00 -4.53 -10.82
CA SER A 113 -1.49 -3.78 -11.97
C SER A 113 -0.46 -3.79 -13.10
N LYS A 114 -0.88 -4.04 -14.34
CA LYS A 114 0.02 -4.04 -15.50
C LYS A 114 0.51 -2.65 -15.87
N TYR A 115 -0.31 -1.64 -15.64
CA TYR A 115 -0.03 -0.25 -16.01
C TYR A 115 -0.18 0.64 -14.77
N GLY A 116 0.95 1.12 -14.26
CA GLY A 116 0.99 1.96 -13.09
C GLY A 116 0.57 1.24 -11.80
N VAL A 117 0.09 1.98 -10.83
CA VAL A 117 -0.36 1.50 -9.53
C VAL A 117 -1.87 1.64 -9.41
N CYS A 118 -2.58 0.63 -8.91
CA CYS A 118 -4.01 0.76 -8.71
C CYS A 118 -4.31 1.72 -7.55
N LYS A 119 -5.43 2.44 -7.62
CA LYS A 119 -5.81 3.45 -6.61
C LYS A 119 -5.89 2.89 -5.18
N LYS A 120 -6.30 1.64 -5.00
CA LYS A 120 -6.37 0.99 -3.68
C LYS A 120 -4.99 0.68 -3.10
N CYS A 121 -4.01 0.29 -3.94
CA CYS A 121 -2.64 0.06 -3.49
C CYS A 121 -1.89 1.37 -3.20
N TYR A 122 -2.25 2.45 -3.86
CA TYR A 122 -1.70 3.77 -3.57
C TYR A 122 -2.32 4.36 -2.30
N GLY A 123 -3.66 4.38 -2.19
CA GLY A 123 -4.40 4.85 -1.03
C GLY A 123 -4.78 6.33 -1.10
N LYS A 124 -4.50 7.07 -0.03
CA LYS A 124 -4.87 8.48 0.17
C LYS A 124 -4.04 9.42 -0.71
N ASN A 125 -4.69 10.33 -1.40
CA ASN A 125 -4.04 11.49 -2.00
C ASN A 125 -3.71 12.50 -0.91
N LEU A 126 -2.44 12.88 -0.79
CA LEU A 126 -1.95 13.76 0.28
C LEU A 126 -2.46 15.20 0.16
N ALA A 127 -2.84 15.65 -1.04
CA ALA A 127 -3.35 17.00 -1.26
C ALA A 127 -4.83 17.14 -0.86
N THR A 128 -5.66 16.12 -1.20
CA THR A 128 -7.11 16.17 -0.99
C THR A 128 -7.57 15.43 0.26
N GLY A 129 -6.73 14.54 0.80
CA GLY A 129 -7.08 13.67 1.93
C GLY A 129 -8.02 12.52 1.58
N GLN A 130 -8.45 12.40 0.33
CA GLN A 130 -9.35 11.36 -0.16
C GLN A 130 -8.61 10.26 -0.93
N MET A 131 -9.33 9.20 -1.30
CA MET A 131 -8.77 8.16 -2.17
C MET A 131 -8.31 8.78 -3.49
N VAL A 132 -7.09 8.44 -3.93
CA VAL A 132 -6.51 8.94 -5.18
C VAL A 132 -7.40 8.66 -6.39
N ASP A 133 -7.45 9.60 -7.33
CA ASP A 133 -8.18 9.46 -8.58
C ASP A 133 -7.37 8.68 -9.63
N ILE A 134 -8.09 8.11 -10.60
CA ILE A 134 -7.45 7.44 -11.73
C ILE A 134 -6.91 8.50 -12.68
N GLY A 135 -5.64 8.35 -13.09
CA GLY A 135 -4.94 9.28 -13.97
C GLY A 135 -4.02 10.26 -13.25
N GLU A 136 -3.97 10.22 -11.92
CA GLU A 136 -3.00 11.00 -11.15
C GLU A 136 -1.56 10.57 -11.47
N ALA A 137 -0.68 11.54 -11.70
CA ALA A 137 0.72 11.30 -12.05
C ALA A 137 1.58 11.05 -10.79
N VAL A 138 1.22 10.03 -10.00
CA VAL A 138 1.82 9.74 -8.68
C VAL A 138 3.33 9.49 -8.74
N GLY A 139 3.83 8.92 -9.84
CA GLY A 139 5.27 8.70 -10.04
C GLY A 139 6.05 10.01 -10.21
N ILE A 140 5.47 10.98 -10.92
CA ILE A 140 6.07 12.31 -11.08
C ILE A 140 6.08 13.06 -9.75
N ILE A 141 4.97 13.01 -9.00
CA ILE A 141 4.86 13.62 -7.67
C ILE A 141 5.91 13.04 -6.71
N ALA A 142 6.07 11.73 -6.70
CA ALA A 142 7.11 11.07 -5.90
C ALA A 142 8.52 11.48 -6.32
N ALA A 143 8.81 11.49 -7.62
CA ALA A 143 10.12 11.87 -8.14
C ALA A 143 10.48 13.33 -7.80
N GLN A 144 9.54 14.25 -7.92
CA GLN A 144 9.74 15.65 -7.55
C GLN A 144 9.94 15.83 -6.05
N SER A 145 9.14 15.12 -5.23
CA SER A 145 9.25 15.19 -3.77
C SER A 145 10.57 14.64 -3.23
N ILE A 146 11.19 13.70 -3.94
CA ILE A 146 12.50 13.16 -3.59
C ILE A 146 13.62 14.02 -4.18
N GLY A 147 13.46 14.51 -5.41
CA GLY A 147 14.49 15.24 -6.14
C GLY A 147 14.72 16.65 -5.62
N GLU A 148 13.68 17.35 -5.18
CA GLU A 148 13.81 18.70 -4.62
C GLU A 148 14.73 18.73 -3.39
N PRO A 149 14.46 18.00 -2.30
CA PRO A 149 15.38 17.99 -1.15
C PRO A 149 16.72 17.33 -1.43
N GLY A 150 16.83 16.46 -2.45
CA GLY A 150 18.09 15.87 -2.88
C GLY A 150 19.13 16.91 -3.27
N THR A 151 18.74 17.97 -3.97
CA THR A 151 19.61 19.08 -4.33
C THR A 151 20.10 19.86 -3.11
N GLN A 152 19.24 20.04 -2.09
CA GLN A 152 19.60 20.71 -0.83
C GLN A 152 20.54 19.85 0.03
N LEU A 153 20.39 18.54 0.02
CA LEU A 153 21.26 17.60 0.76
C LEU A 153 22.70 17.63 0.21
N THR A 154 22.89 17.76 -1.10
CA THR A 154 24.23 17.89 -1.69
C THR A 154 24.96 19.15 -1.20
N MET A 155 24.26 20.26 -1.01
CA MET A 155 24.87 21.48 -0.50
C MET A 155 25.23 21.37 0.99
N ARG A 156 24.54 20.56 1.78
CA ARG A 156 24.81 20.37 3.22
C ARG A 156 25.93 19.35 3.50
N THR A 157 26.12 18.33 2.68
CA THR A 157 27.14 17.30 2.87
C THR A 157 28.56 17.82 2.68
N PHE A 158 28.77 18.90 1.93
CA PHE A 158 30.10 19.55 1.81
C PHE A 158 30.58 20.24 3.10
N HIS A 159 29.68 20.52 4.04
CA HIS A 159 30.01 21.20 5.30
C HIS A 159 30.15 20.27 6.52
N THR A 160 29.82 18.99 6.38
CA THR A 160 29.94 18.01 7.45
C THR A 160 31.09 17.02 7.19
N GLY A 161 32.26 17.58 6.89
CA GLY A 161 33.51 16.80 6.85
C GLY A 161 33.91 16.38 8.25
N GLY A 162 33.77 15.11 8.56
CA GLY A 162 34.51 14.47 9.66
C GLY A 162 33.76 14.34 10.97
N VAL A 163 32.83 13.41 11.08
CA VAL A 163 32.64 12.65 12.31
C VAL A 163 32.59 11.17 11.90
N ALA A 164 33.69 10.47 12.18
CA ALA A 164 33.75 9.03 12.16
C ALA A 164 32.92 8.52 13.35
N GLY A 165 31.71 8.08 13.07
CA GLY A 165 30.85 7.47 14.06
C GLY A 165 29.66 6.86 13.38
N ASP A 166 29.62 5.54 13.38
CA ASP A 166 28.59 4.67 12.86
C ASP A 166 28.30 4.79 11.34
N ASP A 167 28.53 3.71 10.66
CA ASP A 167 28.53 3.46 9.21
C ASP A 167 27.13 3.54 8.57
N ILE A 168 26.29 4.48 9.03
CA ILE A 168 24.95 4.71 8.49
C ILE A 168 25.04 5.76 7.40
N THR A 169 24.93 5.33 6.17
CA THR A 169 24.80 6.22 5.01
C THR A 169 23.55 7.09 5.15
N GLN A 170 23.73 8.39 5.28
CA GLN A 170 22.64 9.37 5.40
C GLN A 170 22.66 10.35 4.24
N GLY A 171 21.50 10.96 3.96
CA GLY A 171 21.36 11.95 2.92
C GLY A 171 21.37 11.38 1.50
N LEU A 172 22.00 12.08 0.56
CA LEU A 172 22.02 11.71 -0.87
C LEU A 172 22.57 10.33 -1.16
N PRO A 173 23.71 9.87 -0.56
CA PRO A 173 24.19 8.52 -0.76
C PRO A 173 23.18 7.43 -0.39
N ARG A 174 22.35 7.66 0.64
CA ARG A 174 21.31 6.72 1.03
C ARG A 174 20.17 6.69 0.01
N VAL A 175 19.82 7.82 -0.57
CA VAL A 175 18.82 7.90 -1.66
C VAL A 175 19.33 7.12 -2.89
N GLU A 176 20.61 7.28 -3.26
CA GLU A 176 21.23 6.52 -4.36
C GLU A 176 21.21 5.01 -4.09
N GLU A 177 21.59 4.57 -2.89
CA GLU A 177 21.54 3.14 -2.52
C GLU A 177 20.15 2.55 -2.67
N LEU A 178 19.11 3.28 -2.25
CA LEU A 178 17.72 2.83 -2.35
C LEU A 178 17.24 2.75 -3.80
N PHE A 179 17.57 3.74 -4.64
CA PHE A 179 17.17 3.74 -6.05
C PHE A 179 17.93 2.71 -6.88
N GLU A 180 19.18 2.47 -6.58
CA GLU A 180 20.01 1.48 -7.27
C GLU A 180 19.87 0.07 -6.70
N ALA A 181 19.07 -0.09 -5.63
CA ALA A 181 18.90 -1.35 -4.90
C ALA A 181 20.24 -1.99 -4.47
N ARG A 182 21.23 -1.16 -4.12
CA ARG A 182 22.53 -1.62 -3.62
C ARG A 182 22.36 -2.20 -2.21
N LYS A 183 23.19 -3.21 -1.90
CA LYS A 183 23.26 -3.70 -0.52
C LYS A 183 23.84 -2.60 0.36
N PRO A 184 23.21 -2.26 1.51
CA PRO A 184 23.79 -1.29 2.43
C PRO A 184 25.16 -1.75 2.91
N LYS A 185 26.09 -0.81 3.00
CA LYS A 185 27.37 -1.05 3.63
C LYS A 185 27.11 -1.19 5.14
N ARG A 186 27.51 -2.31 5.70
CA ARG A 186 27.46 -2.56 7.16
C ARG A 186 28.62 -1.87 7.85
#